data_651e383b05d859bab7de7c32add768d7
#
_entry.id   651e383b05d859bab7de7c32add768d7
#
_cell.length_a   1.000
_cell.length_b   1.000
_cell.length_c   1.000
_cell.angle_alpha   90.00
_cell.angle_beta   90.00
_cell.angle_gamma   90.00
#
_symmetry.space_group_name_H-M   'P 1'
#
loop_
_entity.id
_entity.type
_entity.pdbx_description
1 polymer ?
#
loop_
_entity_poly.entity_id
_entity_poly.type
_entity_poly.pdbx_seq_one_letter_code
_entity_poly.pdbx_strand_id
1 'polypeptide(L)'
;PWTDRPSNRPDYTLDAAYADALAVRALRVARGERPLGYKVGFTNRGIWATYNVFAPIWGTVWDRSVVFCEGEGVLRLDHTCEPRIEPEAVFGFRATPAPAATMADLFDALDWVAPGFEIVQSHLPGWKFAAPDTVADGGLHARLLVGPAAAHLDLTDNPDSILRALGNPVGGGGGAGAGGGGRGGG
;
A
#
# COMPACT_ATOMS: atom_id res chain seq x y z
N PRO A 1 -4.23 18.78 11.32
CA PRO A 1 -3.37 19.05 10.16
C PRO A 1 -2.06 19.71 10.57
N TRP A 2 -0.98 19.48 9.84
CA TRP A 2 0.26 20.19 10.02
C TRP A 2 0.14 21.61 9.43
N THR A 3 0.75 22.57 10.09
CA THR A 3 0.77 23.97 9.63
C THR A 3 1.98 24.27 8.74
N ASP A 4 3.01 23.43 8.82
CA ASP A 4 4.22 23.55 8.02
C ASP A 4 4.64 22.18 7.48
N ARG A 5 5.21 22.16 6.28
CA ARG A 5 5.68 20.94 5.63
C ARG A 5 7.11 20.64 6.06
N PRO A 6 7.42 19.40 6.44
CA PRO A 6 8.82 19.01 6.64
C PRO A 6 9.71 19.35 5.44
N SER A 7 9.20 19.19 4.21
CA SER A 7 9.91 19.50 2.97
C SER A 7 10.21 21.00 2.75
N ASN A 8 9.64 21.91 3.55
CA ASN A 8 10.03 23.32 3.53
C ASN A 8 11.39 23.56 4.18
N ARG A 9 11.90 22.61 4.97
CA ARG A 9 13.25 22.69 5.54
C ARG A 9 14.30 22.53 4.44
N PRO A 10 15.33 23.37 4.36
CA PRO A 10 16.44 23.16 3.44
C PRO A 10 17.01 21.75 3.60
N ASP A 11 17.30 21.10 2.50
CA ASP A 11 17.91 19.76 2.45
C ASP A 11 17.12 18.62 3.11
N TYR A 12 15.79 18.76 3.25
CA TYR A 12 14.94 17.68 3.75
C TYR A 12 14.76 16.59 2.70
N THR A 13 15.53 15.54 2.82
CA THR A 13 15.59 14.41 1.89
C THR A 13 14.65 13.28 2.30
N LEU A 14 14.49 12.25 1.43
CA LEU A 14 13.82 10.99 1.78
C LEU A 14 14.50 10.29 2.97
N ASP A 15 15.83 10.30 3.04
CA ASP A 15 16.56 9.67 4.16
C ASP A 15 16.26 10.38 5.48
N ALA A 16 16.22 11.72 5.46
CA ALA A 16 15.81 12.49 6.64
C ALA A 16 14.36 12.18 7.05
N ALA A 17 13.46 12.04 6.08
CA ALA A 17 12.08 11.68 6.35
C ALA A 17 11.94 10.27 6.94
N TYR A 18 12.72 9.29 6.47
CA TYR A 18 12.77 7.96 7.09
C TYR A 18 13.36 7.99 8.50
N ALA A 19 14.37 8.81 8.76
CA ALA A 19 14.90 8.99 10.11
C ALA A 19 13.82 9.54 11.06
N ASP A 20 13.06 10.55 10.63
CA ASP A 20 11.93 11.09 11.39
C ASP A 20 10.83 10.03 11.59
N ALA A 21 10.45 9.28 10.55
CA ALA A 21 9.46 8.20 10.64
C ALA A 21 9.89 7.10 11.63
N LEU A 22 11.16 6.72 11.63
CA LEU A 22 11.70 5.74 12.57
C LEU A 22 11.75 6.29 14.01
N ALA A 23 12.03 7.58 14.20
CA ALA A 23 11.95 8.22 15.51
C ALA A 23 10.50 8.21 16.04
N VAL A 24 9.52 8.56 15.21
CA VAL A 24 8.09 8.45 15.55
C VAL A 24 7.71 7.00 15.87
N ARG A 25 8.22 6.03 15.09
CA ARG A 25 8.00 4.62 15.37
C ARG A 25 8.53 4.21 16.75
N ALA A 26 9.71 4.65 17.13
CA ALA A 26 10.28 4.37 18.46
C ALA A 26 9.41 4.97 19.59
N LEU A 27 8.90 6.20 19.41
CA LEU A 27 8.00 6.84 20.36
C LEU A 27 6.67 6.09 20.50
N ARG A 28 6.10 5.60 19.39
CA ARG A 28 4.86 4.82 19.40
C ARG A 28 5.05 3.48 20.11
N VAL A 29 6.17 2.78 19.85
CA VAL A 29 6.52 1.54 20.56
C VAL A 29 6.66 1.80 22.07
N ALA A 30 7.33 2.88 22.45
CA ALA A 30 7.47 3.26 23.87
C ALA A 30 6.13 3.53 24.57
N ARG A 31 5.08 3.93 23.81
CA ARG A 31 3.70 4.08 24.30
C ARG A 31 2.92 2.76 24.34
N GLY A 32 3.53 1.63 23.96
CA GLY A 32 2.92 0.31 23.97
C GLY A 32 2.16 -0.07 22.67
N GLU A 33 2.34 0.67 21.59
CA GLU A 33 1.83 0.28 20.27
C GLU A 33 2.76 -0.75 19.61
N ARG A 34 2.21 -1.72 18.90
CA ARG A 34 3.00 -2.78 18.27
C ARG A 34 2.97 -2.65 16.75
N PRO A 35 4.14 -2.57 16.08
CA PRO A 35 4.19 -2.67 14.64
C PRO A 35 3.80 -4.10 14.21
N LEU A 36 2.86 -4.22 13.27
CA LEU A 36 2.44 -5.50 12.69
C LEU A 36 3.13 -5.78 11.37
N GLY A 37 3.50 -4.74 10.63
CA GLY A 37 4.10 -4.87 9.32
C GLY A 37 4.30 -3.51 8.67
N TYR A 38 4.32 -3.53 7.35
CA TYR A 38 4.56 -2.35 6.54
C TYR A 38 3.54 -2.24 5.42
N LYS A 39 3.15 -1.02 5.09
CA LYS A 39 2.48 -0.69 3.82
C LYS A 39 3.53 -0.22 2.83
N VAL A 40 3.26 -0.41 1.54
CA VAL A 40 4.12 0.04 0.45
C VAL A 40 3.33 1.00 -0.42
N GLY A 41 3.80 2.24 -0.54
CA GLY A 41 3.19 3.27 -1.38
C GLY A 41 4.01 3.57 -2.64
N PHE A 42 3.47 4.40 -3.52
CA PHE A 42 4.07 4.76 -4.82
C PHE A 42 4.40 3.54 -5.70
N THR A 43 3.57 2.51 -5.64
CA THR A 43 3.70 1.34 -6.52
C THR A 43 3.31 1.66 -7.97
N ASN A 44 2.47 2.66 -8.19
CA ASN A 44 2.12 3.16 -9.51
C ASN A 44 3.23 4.08 -10.05
N ARG A 45 4.01 3.57 -11.00
CA ARG A 45 5.11 4.32 -11.63
C ARG A 45 4.62 5.57 -12.40
N GLY A 46 3.36 5.60 -12.82
CA GLY A 46 2.78 6.75 -13.54
C GLY A 46 2.76 8.06 -12.75
N ILE A 47 2.80 7.99 -11.42
CA ILE A 47 2.81 9.17 -10.56
C ILE A 47 4.23 9.59 -10.11
N TRP A 48 5.26 8.82 -10.44
CA TRP A 48 6.62 9.05 -9.94
C TRP A 48 7.17 10.41 -10.34
N ALA A 49 7.00 10.80 -11.61
CA ALA A 49 7.46 12.09 -12.10
C ALA A 49 6.77 13.27 -11.40
N THR A 50 5.48 13.12 -11.05
CA THR A 50 4.70 14.15 -10.36
C THR A 50 5.24 14.46 -8.97
N TYR A 51 5.71 13.43 -8.26
CA TYR A 51 6.21 13.54 -6.88
C TYR A 51 7.73 13.49 -6.78
N ASN A 52 8.42 13.44 -7.93
CA ASN A 52 9.87 13.29 -8.01
C ASN A 52 10.39 12.11 -7.16
N VAL A 53 9.69 10.98 -7.24
CA VAL A 53 10.04 9.71 -6.57
C VAL A 53 10.24 8.67 -7.64
N PHE A 54 11.29 7.87 -7.52
CA PHE A 54 11.62 6.82 -8.50
C PHE A 54 11.77 5.45 -7.86
N ALA A 55 11.17 5.28 -6.69
CA ALA A 55 11.09 4.02 -5.97
C ALA A 55 9.82 3.98 -5.11
N PRO A 56 9.30 2.81 -4.76
CA PRO A 56 8.28 2.68 -3.73
C PRO A 56 8.75 3.23 -2.40
N ILE A 57 7.83 3.76 -1.60
CA ILE A 57 8.04 4.14 -0.21
C ILE A 57 7.35 3.13 0.70
N TRP A 58 7.70 3.14 1.99
CA TRP A 58 7.03 2.30 2.97
C TRP A 58 6.68 3.08 4.25
N GLY A 59 5.67 2.59 4.97
CA GLY A 59 5.27 3.10 6.27
C GLY A 59 4.92 1.95 7.21
N THR A 60 4.98 2.18 8.52
CA THR A 60 4.64 1.17 9.53
C THR A 60 3.14 1.03 9.69
N VAL A 61 2.64 -0.21 9.67
CA VAL A 61 1.27 -0.57 10.03
C VAL A 61 1.24 -1.03 11.49
N TRP A 62 0.21 -0.61 12.23
CA TRP A 62 0.14 -0.75 13.68
C TRP A 62 -1.01 -1.65 14.12
N ASP A 63 -0.85 -2.35 15.24
CA ASP A 63 -1.89 -3.22 15.82
C ASP A 63 -3.23 -2.49 16.06
N ARG A 64 -3.19 -1.21 16.38
CA ARG A 64 -4.39 -0.39 16.60
C ARG A 64 -5.02 0.16 15.33
N SER A 65 -4.36 0.01 14.19
CA SER A 65 -4.87 0.51 12.90
C SER A 65 -5.43 -0.59 12.01
N VAL A 66 -5.29 -1.87 12.39
CA VAL A 66 -5.72 -3.01 11.59
C VAL A 66 -6.99 -3.64 12.18
N VAL A 67 -7.95 -3.93 11.31
CA VAL A 67 -9.18 -4.66 11.61
C VAL A 67 -9.28 -5.84 10.65
N PHE A 68 -9.41 -7.05 11.17
CA PHE A 68 -9.70 -8.25 10.38
C PHE A 68 -11.21 -8.49 10.35
N CYS A 69 -11.75 -8.92 9.20
CA CYS A 69 -13.16 -9.23 9.05
C CYS A 69 -13.37 -10.45 8.14
N GLU A 70 -14.47 -11.18 8.37
CA GLU A 70 -14.88 -12.37 7.61
C GLU A 70 -15.95 -12.07 6.52
N GLY A 71 -16.03 -10.85 6.07
CA GLY A 71 -17.03 -10.41 5.09
C GLY A 71 -17.19 -8.90 5.16
N GLU A 72 -18.15 -8.43 5.91
CA GLU A 72 -18.34 -7.00 6.14
C GLU A 72 -17.47 -6.53 7.30
N GLY A 73 -16.86 -5.35 7.14
CA GLY A 73 -16.07 -4.70 8.16
C GLY A 73 -16.38 -3.21 8.24
N VAL A 74 -16.22 -2.62 9.41
CA VAL A 74 -16.44 -1.20 9.65
C VAL A 74 -15.16 -0.55 10.13
N LEU A 75 -14.71 0.47 9.42
CA LEU A 75 -13.63 1.35 9.85
C LEU A 75 -14.18 2.69 10.28
N ARG A 76 -13.79 3.12 11.47
CA ARG A 76 -14.11 4.47 11.96
C ARG A 76 -13.13 5.47 11.37
N LEU A 77 -13.66 6.60 10.90
CA LEU A 77 -12.87 7.70 10.33
C LEU A 77 -12.66 8.87 11.29
N ASP A 78 -13.16 8.74 12.52
CA ASP A 78 -12.90 9.72 13.57
C ASP A 78 -11.38 9.83 13.81
N HIS A 79 -10.92 11.05 14.02
CA HIS A 79 -9.51 11.38 14.20
C HIS A 79 -8.62 11.11 12.96
N THR A 80 -9.21 11.06 11.76
CA THR A 80 -8.46 11.07 10.51
C THR A 80 -8.46 12.44 9.84
N CYS A 81 -7.42 12.72 9.05
CA CYS A 81 -7.25 13.97 8.32
C CYS A 81 -7.47 13.73 6.82
N GLU A 82 -8.55 14.26 6.25
CA GLU A 82 -8.89 14.16 4.82
C GLU A 82 -8.78 12.71 4.28
N PRO A 83 -9.49 11.74 4.87
CA PRO A 83 -9.29 10.33 4.55
C PRO A 83 -9.67 9.98 3.11
N ARG A 84 -8.92 9.05 2.53
CA ARG A 84 -9.23 8.39 1.25
C ARG A 84 -9.15 6.89 1.44
N ILE A 85 -9.80 6.14 0.55
CA ILE A 85 -9.80 4.68 0.56
C ILE A 85 -9.03 4.14 -0.64
N GLU A 86 -8.20 3.14 -0.40
CA GLU A 86 -7.41 2.44 -1.42
C GLU A 86 -7.65 0.93 -1.30
N PRO A 87 -7.99 0.21 -2.40
CA PRO A 87 -8.01 -1.24 -2.40
C PRO A 87 -6.58 -1.77 -2.38
N GLU A 88 -6.35 -2.81 -1.56
CA GLU A 88 -5.02 -3.35 -1.30
C GLU A 88 -4.98 -4.88 -1.39
N ALA A 89 -3.81 -5.41 -1.74
CA ALA A 89 -3.45 -6.79 -1.53
C ALA A 89 -2.62 -6.91 -0.24
N VAL A 90 -3.12 -7.65 0.73
CA VAL A 90 -2.46 -7.83 2.03
C VAL A 90 -1.79 -9.20 2.06
N PHE A 91 -0.49 -9.21 2.36
CA PHE A 91 0.34 -10.41 2.44
C PHE A 91 0.71 -10.70 3.89
N GLY A 92 0.33 -11.86 4.39
CA GLY A 92 0.76 -12.36 5.68
C GLY A 92 1.98 -13.26 5.54
N PHE A 93 3.01 -13.01 6.33
CA PHE A 93 4.24 -13.78 6.33
C PHE A 93 4.34 -14.65 7.59
N ARG A 94 4.79 -15.91 7.44
CA ARG A 94 5.05 -16.82 8.56
C ARG A 94 6.18 -16.34 9.47
N ALA A 95 7.15 -15.67 8.88
CA ALA A 95 8.30 -15.09 9.57
C ALA A 95 8.77 -13.84 8.83
N THR A 96 9.53 -12.98 9.52
CA THR A 96 10.15 -11.82 8.89
C THR A 96 11.16 -12.28 7.85
N PRO A 97 11.01 -11.90 6.56
CA PRO A 97 11.98 -12.24 5.53
C PRO A 97 13.37 -11.67 5.83
N ALA A 98 14.41 -12.36 5.38
CA ALA A 98 15.76 -11.86 5.51
C ALA A 98 15.98 -10.60 4.66
N PRO A 99 16.87 -9.67 5.05
CA PRO A 99 17.13 -8.44 4.29
C PRO A 99 17.57 -8.67 2.83
N ALA A 100 18.17 -9.83 2.54
CA ALA A 100 18.60 -10.21 1.20
C ALA A 100 17.70 -11.27 0.54
N ALA A 101 16.46 -11.43 1.05
CA ALA A 101 15.51 -12.39 0.49
C ALA A 101 15.26 -12.13 -0.99
N THR A 102 15.31 -13.19 -1.80
CA THR A 102 14.91 -13.15 -3.20
C THR A 102 13.39 -13.11 -3.33
N MET A 103 12.87 -12.88 -4.52
CA MET A 103 11.42 -12.98 -4.76
C MET A 103 10.90 -14.38 -4.45
N ALA A 104 11.64 -15.43 -4.75
CA ALA A 104 11.27 -16.81 -4.41
C ALA A 104 11.19 -16.99 -2.89
N ASP A 105 12.20 -16.51 -2.13
CA ASP A 105 12.19 -16.57 -0.66
C ASP A 105 11.01 -15.81 -0.06
N LEU A 106 10.63 -14.67 -0.67
CA LEU A 106 9.46 -13.91 -0.22
C LEU A 106 8.16 -14.68 -0.44
N PHE A 107 7.99 -15.30 -1.62
CA PHE A 107 6.83 -16.13 -1.90
C PHE A 107 6.75 -17.36 -0.99
N ASP A 108 7.87 -18.02 -0.75
CA ASP A 108 7.94 -19.17 0.14
C ASP A 108 7.65 -18.80 1.60
N ALA A 109 7.93 -17.56 2.00
CA ALA A 109 7.65 -17.06 3.33
C ALA A 109 6.19 -16.61 3.53
N LEU A 110 5.38 -16.51 2.47
CA LEU A 110 3.96 -16.17 2.58
C LEU A 110 3.19 -17.28 3.31
N ASP A 111 2.30 -16.87 4.18
CA ASP A 111 1.36 -17.74 4.89
C ASP A 111 -0.06 -17.61 4.33
N TRP A 112 -0.46 -16.39 4.03
CA TRP A 112 -1.78 -16.08 3.45
C TRP A 112 -1.74 -14.77 2.65
N VAL A 113 -2.75 -14.62 1.80
CA VAL A 113 -3.05 -13.36 1.09
C VAL A 113 -4.52 -13.03 1.32
N ALA A 114 -4.83 -11.75 1.48
CA ALA A 114 -6.19 -11.27 1.66
C ALA A 114 -6.44 -10.00 0.86
N PRO A 115 -7.68 -9.76 0.41
CA PRO A 115 -8.09 -8.44 -0.03
C PRO A 115 -8.14 -7.50 1.17
N GLY A 116 -7.80 -6.22 0.94
CA GLY A 116 -7.87 -5.21 1.99
C GLY A 116 -8.33 -3.86 1.46
N PHE A 117 -8.68 -3.00 2.39
CA PHE A 117 -8.89 -1.59 2.13
C PHE A 117 -8.05 -0.77 3.11
N GLU A 118 -7.14 0.02 2.58
CA GLU A 118 -6.43 0.99 3.37
C GLU A 118 -7.20 2.32 3.41
N ILE A 119 -7.35 2.89 4.58
CA ILE A 119 -7.68 4.29 4.74
C ILE A 119 -6.37 5.02 4.87
N VAL A 120 -6.06 5.82 3.86
CA VAL A 120 -4.93 6.75 3.88
C VAL A 120 -5.42 8.13 4.28
N GLN A 121 -4.54 8.91 4.89
CA GLN A 121 -4.83 10.27 5.34
C GLN A 121 -3.68 11.20 5.02
N SER A 122 -3.94 12.49 4.97
CA SER A 122 -2.89 13.49 4.88
C SER A 122 -3.03 14.52 6.00
N HIS A 123 -1.99 14.66 6.82
CA HIS A 123 -1.92 15.77 7.78
C HIS A 123 -1.59 17.11 7.10
N LEU A 124 -1.26 17.09 5.81
CA LEU A 124 -1.06 18.27 4.98
C LEU A 124 -2.33 18.60 4.20
N PRO A 125 -2.91 19.80 4.38
CA PRO A 125 -4.18 20.18 3.79
C PRO A 125 -4.21 20.05 2.27
N GLY A 126 -5.33 19.53 1.74
CA GLY A 126 -5.59 19.41 0.32
C GLY A 126 -4.68 18.41 -0.40
N TRP A 127 -4.04 17.49 0.35
CA TRP A 127 -3.13 16.47 -0.20
C TRP A 127 -1.96 17.08 -0.98
N LYS A 128 -1.50 18.26 -0.55
CA LYS A 128 -0.39 18.98 -1.19
C LYS A 128 0.90 18.70 -0.42
N PHE A 129 1.69 17.78 -0.90
CA PHE A 129 2.92 17.33 -0.27
C PHE A 129 4.02 17.04 -1.33
N ALA A 130 5.26 16.99 -0.88
CA ALA A 130 6.35 16.33 -1.60
C ALA A 130 6.56 14.91 -1.05
N ALA A 131 7.33 14.09 -1.74
CA ALA A 131 7.56 12.71 -1.32
C ALA A 131 8.15 12.54 0.10
N PRO A 132 9.13 13.35 0.54
CA PRO A 132 9.62 13.26 1.92
C PRO A 132 8.53 13.52 2.97
N ASP A 133 7.55 14.39 2.66
CA ASP A 133 6.44 14.67 3.58
C ASP A 133 5.59 13.42 3.82
N THR A 134 5.32 12.63 2.75
CA THR A 134 4.51 11.41 2.87
C THR A 134 5.19 10.35 3.71
N VAL A 135 6.51 10.23 3.61
CA VAL A 135 7.32 9.32 4.43
C VAL A 135 7.31 9.76 5.89
N ALA A 136 7.54 11.05 6.15
CA ALA A 136 7.48 11.61 7.50
C ALA A 136 6.11 11.44 8.14
N ASP A 137 5.04 11.44 7.33
CA ASP A 137 3.65 11.18 7.73
C ASP A 137 3.31 9.66 7.78
N GLY A 138 4.31 8.82 7.98
CA GLY A 138 4.13 7.38 8.15
C GLY A 138 3.62 6.64 6.91
N GLY A 139 3.90 7.14 5.70
CA GLY A 139 3.39 6.61 4.45
C GLY A 139 1.90 6.90 4.25
N LEU A 140 1.36 7.92 4.92
CA LEU A 140 -0.05 8.33 4.90
C LEU A 140 -1.01 7.29 5.51
N HIS A 141 -0.51 6.29 6.24
CA HIS A 141 -1.32 5.23 6.82
C HIS A 141 -2.25 5.73 7.93
N ALA A 142 -3.54 5.39 7.86
CA ALA A 142 -4.49 5.64 8.94
C ALA A 142 -5.10 4.35 9.50
N ARG A 143 -5.73 3.54 8.64
CA ARG A 143 -6.43 2.29 9.02
C ARG A 143 -6.25 1.26 7.92
N LEU A 144 -6.34 -0.02 8.26
CA LEU A 144 -6.36 -1.13 7.32
C LEU A 144 -7.48 -2.10 7.72
N LEU A 145 -8.39 -2.36 6.79
CA LEU A 145 -9.34 -3.45 6.87
C LEU A 145 -8.79 -4.63 6.06
N VAL A 146 -8.68 -5.79 6.70
CA VAL A 146 -8.21 -7.03 6.06
C VAL A 146 -9.39 -7.98 5.96
N GLY A 147 -9.74 -8.36 4.75
CA GLY A 147 -10.79 -9.31 4.45
C GLY A 147 -10.39 -10.76 4.72
N PRO A 148 -11.23 -11.72 4.30
CA PRO A 148 -10.96 -13.14 4.50
C PRO A 148 -9.64 -13.54 3.87
N ALA A 149 -8.80 -14.21 4.64
CA ALA A 149 -7.52 -14.70 4.17
C ALA A 149 -7.71 -15.99 3.35
N ALA A 150 -7.10 -16.05 2.18
CA ALA A 150 -6.91 -17.29 1.43
C ALA A 150 -5.63 -17.96 1.91
N ALA A 151 -5.76 -19.06 2.66
CA ALA A 151 -4.64 -19.91 3.02
C ALA A 151 -4.27 -20.79 1.82
N HIS A 152 -2.97 -21.05 1.64
CA HIS A 152 -2.41 -21.83 0.53
C HIS A 152 -2.84 -21.35 -0.88
N LEU A 153 -2.32 -20.21 -1.24
CA LEU A 153 -2.17 -19.90 -2.65
C LEU A 153 -0.99 -20.72 -3.15
N ASP A 154 -1.23 -21.61 -4.10
CA ASP A 154 -0.16 -22.16 -4.93
C ASP A 154 0.33 -21.01 -5.83
N LEU A 155 1.21 -20.18 -5.25
CA LEU A 155 1.75 -18.99 -5.88
C LEU A 155 2.83 -19.34 -6.91
N THR A 156 3.16 -20.63 -7.04
CA THR A 156 4.29 -21.09 -7.85
C THR A 156 4.00 -20.99 -9.34
N ASP A 157 2.74 -20.97 -9.76
CA ASP A 157 2.42 -21.14 -11.17
C ASP A 157 1.99 -19.88 -11.92
N ASN A 158 1.49 -18.83 -11.25
CA ASN A 158 1.04 -17.65 -11.99
C ASN A 158 0.68 -16.45 -11.07
N PRO A 159 1.23 -15.24 -11.32
CA PRO A 159 0.76 -14.00 -10.68
C PRO A 159 -0.76 -13.78 -10.77
N ASP A 160 -1.40 -14.32 -11.82
CA ASP A 160 -2.85 -14.27 -11.99
C ASP A 160 -3.61 -15.06 -10.91
N SER A 161 -2.98 -16.03 -10.26
CA SER A 161 -3.59 -16.78 -9.16
C SER A 161 -3.83 -15.92 -7.94
N ILE A 162 -2.94 -14.96 -7.66
CA ILE A 162 -3.08 -13.99 -6.58
C ILE A 162 -4.29 -13.08 -6.86
N LEU A 163 -4.38 -12.55 -8.08
CA LEU A 163 -5.49 -11.67 -8.47
C LEU A 163 -6.83 -12.40 -8.43
N ARG A 164 -6.89 -13.67 -8.83
CA ARG A 164 -8.08 -14.52 -8.73
C ARG A 164 -8.48 -14.79 -7.29
N ALA A 165 -7.52 -15.10 -6.42
CA ALA A 165 -7.77 -15.33 -5.00
C ALA A 165 -8.28 -14.06 -4.30
N LEU A 166 -7.88 -12.88 -4.77
CA LEU A 166 -8.37 -11.60 -4.30
C LEU A 166 -9.74 -11.20 -4.90
N GLY A 167 -10.36 -12.10 -5.71
CA GLY A 167 -11.66 -11.84 -6.31
C GLY A 167 -11.64 -10.87 -7.49
N ASN A 168 -10.46 -10.49 -7.96
CA ASN A 168 -10.34 -9.70 -9.18
C ASN A 168 -10.42 -10.63 -10.41
N PRO A 169 -11.36 -10.39 -11.36
CA PRO A 169 -11.33 -11.08 -12.63
C PRO A 169 -10.04 -10.68 -13.35
N VAL A 170 -9.21 -11.65 -13.65
CA VAL A 170 -8.05 -11.45 -14.54
C VAL A 170 -8.59 -10.85 -15.82
N GLY A 171 -8.21 -9.59 -16.12
CA GLY A 171 -8.67 -8.87 -17.29
C GLY A 171 -8.37 -9.67 -18.54
N GLY A 172 -9.40 -10.24 -19.15
CA GLY A 172 -9.29 -10.80 -20.47
C GLY A 172 -8.91 -9.67 -21.42
N GLY A 173 -7.67 -9.70 -21.92
CA GLY A 173 -7.22 -8.85 -23.01
C GLY A 173 -8.09 -9.12 -24.22
N GLY A 174 -9.17 -8.38 -24.32
CA GLY A 174 -10.04 -8.38 -25.47
C GLY A 174 -9.30 -7.74 -26.63
N GLY A 175 -8.65 -8.55 -27.45
CA GLY A 175 -8.25 -8.16 -28.75
C GLY A 175 -9.47 -7.83 -29.59
N ALA A 176 -9.81 -6.56 -29.68
CA ALA A 176 -10.77 -6.08 -30.66
C ALA A 176 -10.13 -6.15 -32.01
N GLY A 177 -10.34 -7.27 -32.71
CA GLY A 177 -10.13 -7.39 -34.12
C GLY A 177 -11.21 -6.59 -34.88
N ALA A 178 -10.90 -5.38 -35.22
CA ALA A 178 -11.73 -4.62 -36.16
C ALA A 178 -11.43 -5.09 -37.58
N GLY A 179 -12.17 -6.08 -38.05
CA GLY A 179 -12.26 -6.45 -39.46
C GLY A 179 -13.45 -5.78 -40.10
N GLY A 180 -13.31 -4.53 -40.56
CA GLY A 180 -14.27 -3.84 -41.37
C GLY A 180 -13.87 -3.88 -42.84
N GLY A 181 -14.24 -4.94 -43.57
CA GLY A 181 -14.19 -5.01 -44.99
C GLY A 181 -15.45 -4.41 -45.63
N GLY A 182 -15.39 -3.15 -46.03
CA GLY A 182 -16.36 -2.52 -46.88
C GLY A 182 -16.05 -2.86 -48.35
N ARG A 183 -16.93 -3.63 -49.00
CA ARG A 183 -17.00 -3.68 -50.48
C ARG A 183 -18.10 -2.76 -50.95
N GLY A 184 -17.73 -1.68 -51.64
CA GLY A 184 -18.59 -0.95 -52.50
C GLY A 184 -18.73 -1.69 -53.84
N GLY A 185 -19.93 -1.74 -54.33
CA GLY A 185 -20.24 -2.20 -55.67
C GLY A 185 -21.36 -1.35 -56.25
N GLY A 186 -21.19 -0.98 -57.47
CA GLY A 186 -22.23 -0.41 -58.29
C GLY A 186 -22.06 1.04 -58.69
#